data_3de978878b29ff75688ca2bdce860d0c
#
_entry.id   3de978878b29ff75688ca2bdce860d0c
#
_cell.length_a   1.000
_cell.length_b   1.000
_cell.length_c   1.000
_cell.angle_alpha   90.00
_cell.angle_beta   90.00
_cell.angle_gamma   90.00
#
_symmetry.space_group_name_H-M   'P 1'
#
loop_
_entity.id
_entity.type
_entity.pdbx_description
1 polymer ?
#
loop_
_entity_poly.entity_id
_entity_poly.type
_entity_poly.pdbx_seq_one_letter_code
_entity_poly.pdbx_strand_id
1 'polypeptide(L)'
;NVNYNRYNIRSNIDAAVTKSLDVSLDLAGRIEDKNMPNSTSSDIFNVLSTIAPNAMPITYEDGKIAGTSQYRQNPYGMISHTGYRKDRNKVLQVKAQAKQKLDIVTKGLGVRAMVAFDGVSGYGTGKTSNYATYELQRDNTYSVYGEDKQLSLAQEKLYDYYQYQLAFNAGFSYDRIFGKHEVYADARYYQSQLFVQGDNPAYARQGVDGKLTYCFDKRYVGEISFAYDGSDEYAPGHRFGFFPSIAGAWIISNESFFNTKAVNYLKLRASYGEAGNCKTGFDRYAYQSHWSGFDQSSGGYIFGSGFAWSDGAWEGRLPNPDLTWESTRSWNAGIDLNFFNNRVEFILDAYIKKTRNLLLQQDYPGYMGTTGNGAATAQ
;
A
#
# COMPACT_ATOMS: atom_id res chain seq x y z
N ASN A 1 2.64 13.09 29.52
CA ASN A 1 1.62 12.02 29.51
C ASN A 1 1.45 11.48 28.10
N VAL A 2 1.57 10.18 27.94
CA VAL A 2 1.23 9.50 26.68
C VAL A 2 -0.29 9.42 26.59
N ASN A 3 -0.86 9.93 25.50
CA ASN A 3 -2.29 9.94 25.27
C ASN A 3 -2.59 9.72 23.79
N TYR A 4 -3.62 8.93 23.49
CA TYR A 4 -4.11 8.69 22.16
C TYR A 4 -5.62 8.79 22.14
N ASN A 5 -6.13 9.72 21.33
CA ASN A 5 -7.55 9.89 21.09
C ASN A 5 -7.86 9.66 19.62
N ARG A 6 -8.92 8.91 19.35
CA ARG A 6 -9.39 8.63 18.00
C ARG A 6 -10.88 8.89 17.89
N TYR A 7 -11.22 9.71 16.92
CA TYR A 7 -12.59 10.05 16.58
C TYR A 7 -12.92 9.51 15.21
N ASN A 8 -13.99 8.74 15.07
CA ASN A 8 -14.45 8.19 13.81
C ASN A 8 -15.89 8.61 13.57
N ILE A 9 -16.19 9.03 12.37
CA ILE A 9 -17.54 9.22 11.86
C ILE A 9 -17.69 8.39 10.59
N ARG A 10 -18.84 7.73 10.44
CA ARG A 10 -19.19 7.01 9.21
C ARG A 10 -20.67 7.22 8.94
N SER A 11 -20.99 7.50 7.68
CA SER A 11 -22.36 7.61 7.20
C SER A 11 -22.45 6.91 5.84
N ASN A 12 -23.39 5.99 5.71
CA ASN A 12 -23.72 5.33 4.47
C ASN A 12 -25.17 5.65 4.16
N ILE A 13 -25.42 6.22 3.00
CA ILE A 13 -26.74 6.66 2.55
C ILE A 13 -27.02 5.94 1.23
N ASP A 14 -28.08 5.14 1.21
CA ASP A 14 -28.59 4.49 0.01
C ASP A 14 -29.98 5.06 -0.28
N ALA A 15 -30.18 5.56 -1.49
CA ALA A 15 -31.42 6.18 -1.92
C ALA A 15 -31.89 5.55 -3.24
N ALA A 16 -33.07 4.95 -3.24
CA ALA A 16 -33.78 4.60 -4.45
C ALA A 16 -34.49 5.86 -4.99
N VAL A 17 -33.78 6.63 -5.85
CA VAL A 17 -34.25 7.90 -6.41
C VAL A 17 -35.44 7.69 -7.34
N THR A 18 -35.41 6.58 -8.11
CA THR A 18 -36.51 6.11 -8.92
C THR A 18 -36.62 4.58 -8.83
N LYS A 19 -37.60 3.97 -9.48
CA LYS A 19 -37.71 2.49 -9.58
C LYS A 19 -36.50 1.84 -10.26
N SER A 20 -35.71 2.61 -11.02
CA SER A 20 -34.60 2.13 -11.81
C SER A 20 -33.24 2.77 -11.44
N LEU A 21 -33.22 3.85 -10.64
CA LEU A 21 -32.02 4.56 -10.24
C LEU A 21 -31.79 4.46 -8.74
N ASP A 22 -30.71 3.81 -8.37
CA ASP A 22 -30.17 3.74 -7.02
C ASP A 22 -28.92 4.62 -6.92
N VAL A 23 -28.84 5.45 -5.90
CA VAL A 23 -27.68 6.30 -5.60
C VAL A 23 -27.19 5.98 -4.19
N SER A 24 -25.91 5.78 -4.01
CA SER A 24 -25.28 5.59 -2.71
C SER A 24 -24.18 6.62 -2.45
N LEU A 25 -24.08 7.06 -1.20
CA LEU A 25 -23.04 7.97 -0.72
C LEU A 25 -22.46 7.38 0.58
N ASP A 26 -21.20 7.02 0.53
CA ASP A 26 -20.43 6.55 1.67
C ASP A 26 -19.47 7.67 2.10
N LEU A 27 -19.55 8.04 3.38
CA LEU A 27 -18.67 9.04 4.00
C LEU A 27 -17.99 8.40 5.20
N ALA A 28 -16.67 8.53 5.32
CA ALA A 28 -15.94 8.15 6.51
C ALA A 28 -14.89 9.20 6.84
N GLY A 29 -14.88 9.63 8.09
CA GLY A 29 -13.90 10.56 8.62
C GLY A 29 -13.23 9.98 9.85
N ARG A 30 -11.92 10.21 10.00
CA ARG A 30 -11.14 9.81 11.16
C ARG A 30 -10.15 10.89 11.52
N ILE A 31 -10.10 11.23 12.81
CA ILE A 31 -9.09 12.11 13.40
C ILE A 31 -8.42 11.34 14.52
N GLU A 32 -7.10 11.33 14.50
CA GLU A 32 -6.27 10.69 15.52
C GLU A 32 -5.33 11.73 16.10
N ASP A 33 -5.43 11.94 17.41
CA ASP A 33 -4.56 12.82 18.18
C ASP A 33 -3.70 11.96 19.10
N LYS A 34 -2.39 12.03 18.92
CA LYS A 34 -1.41 11.29 19.71
C LYS A 34 -0.46 12.28 20.40
N ASN A 35 -0.35 12.19 21.69
CA ASN A 35 0.60 12.97 22.49
C ASN A 35 1.60 12.01 23.13
N MET A 36 2.89 12.29 23.00
CA MET A 36 3.94 11.42 23.48
C MET A 36 5.21 12.21 23.84
N PRO A 37 6.16 11.59 24.56
CA PRO A 37 7.51 12.16 24.70
C PRO A 37 8.17 12.36 23.33
N ASN A 38 9.16 13.24 23.27
CA ASN A 38 9.92 13.42 22.03
C ASN A 38 10.80 12.20 21.69
N SER A 39 11.19 11.41 22.68
CA SER A 39 11.84 10.11 22.47
C SER A 39 10.86 9.08 21.92
N THR A 40 11.29 8.28 20.93
CA THR A 40 10.43 7.24 20.35
C THR A 40 10.22 6.09 21.33
N SER A 41 9.08 5.38 21.22
CA SER A 41 8.85 4.18 22.03
C SER A 41 9.91 3.10 21.79
N SER A 42 10.39 2.97 20.55
CA SER A 42 11.45 2.03 20.19
C SER A 42 12.75 2.35 20.92
N ASP A 43 13.15 3.63 20.96
CA ASP A 43 14.38 4.04 21.64
C ASP A 43 14.27 3.79 23.16
N ILE A 44 13.12 4.11 23.77
CA ILE A 44 12.87 3.87 25.18
C ILE A 44 12.96 2.37 25.49
N PHE A 45 12.33 1.51 24.69
CA PHE A 45 12.39 0.07 24.89
C PHE A 45 13.79 -0.52 24.64
N ASN A 46 14.53 -0.01 23.66
CA ASN A 46 15.91 -0.40 23.42
C ASN A 46 16.79 -0.10 24.64
N VAL A 47 16.66 1.10 25.19
CA VAL A 47 17.42 1.48 26.40
C VAL A 47 17.00 0.63 27.59
N LEU A 48 15.69 0.41 27.82
CA LEU A 48 15.18 -0.45 28.89
C LEU A 48 15.70 -1.89 28.78
N SER A 49 15.81 -2.44 27.57
CA SER A 49 16.26 -3.82 27.38
C SER A 49 17.77 -4.01 27.49
N THR A 50 18.53 -2.93 27.38
CA THR A 50 20.02 -2.97 27.44
C THR A 50 20.60 -2.64 28.81
N ILE A 51 19.86 -1.92 29.66
CA ILE A 51 20.30 -1.55 30.99
C ILE A 51 20.09 -2.73 31.97
N ALA A 52 21.14 -3.12 32.65
CA ALA A 52 21.03 -4.10 33.73
C ALA A 52 20.15 -3.55 34.89
N PRO A 53 19.23 -4.33 35.46
CA PRO A 53 18.30 -3.83 36.50
C PRO A 53 18.93 -3.22 37.74
N ASN A 54 20.18 -3.54 38.01
CA ASN A 54 20.95 -3.05 39.15
C ASN A 54 22.05 -2.04 38.77
N ALA A 55 22.06 -1.54 37.51
CA ALA A 55 23.11 -0.68 37.01
C ALA A 55 23.09 0.73 37.65
N MET A 56 21.89 1.25 37.88
CA MET A 56 21.68 2.59 38.44
C MET A 56 20.26 2.76 38.99
N PRO A 57 20.02 3.66 39.96
CA PRO A 57 18.67 4.05 40.36
C PRO A 57 17.97 4.82 39.23
N ILE A 58 16.68 5.11 39.37
CA ILE A 58 15.96 5.98 38.43
C ILE A 58 16.41 7.43 38.61
N THR A 59 16.41 7.89 39.86
CA THR A 59 16.86 9.22 40.29
C THR A 59 17.60 9.09 41.63
N TYR A 60 18.44 10.06 41.93
CA TYR A 60 19.01 10.22 43.26
C TYR A 60 18.05 10.97 44.19
N GLU A 61 18.33 10.99 45.51
CA GLU A 61 17.49 11.67 46.50
C GLU A 61 17.34 13.16 46.27
N ASP A 62 18.31 13.80 45.63
CA ASP A 62 18.31 15.21 45.23
C ASP A 62 17.56 15.48 43.91
N GLY A 63 16.93 14.45 43.36
CA GLY A 63 16.12 14.56 42.14
C GLY A 63 16.89 14.46 40.83
N LYS A 64 18.24 14.33 40.90
CA LYS A 64 19.07 14.16 39.69
C LYS A 64 18.79 12.83 39.02
N ILE A 65 18.68 12.82 37.70
CA ILE A 65 18.43 11.62 36.89
C ILE A 65 19.72 10.81 36.86
N ALA A 66 19.66 9.54 37.29
CA ALA A 66 20.83 8.70 37.33
C ALA A 66 21.28 8.28 35.93
N GLY A 67 22.60 8.17 35.78
CA GLY A 67 23.30 7.61 34.63
C GLY A 67 24.63 7.05 35.06
N THR A 68 25.31 6.38 34.13
CA THR A 68 26.69 5.89 34.33
C THR A 68 27.51 6.17 33.09
N SER A 69 28.82 6.03 33.18
CA SER A 69 29.72 6.13 32.03
C SER A 69 29.35 5.17 30.89
N GLN A 70 28.79 3.99 31.25
CA GLN A 70 28.33 2.97 30.32
C GLN A 70 26.89 3.22 29.84
N TYR A 71 25.99 3.65 30.73
CA TYR A 71 24.57 3.86 30.48
C TYR A 71 24.23 5.35 30.67
N ARG A 72 24.45 6.14 29.62
CA ARG A 72 24.25 7.59 29.66
C ARG A 72 22.81 8.04 29.48
N GLN A 73 21.94 7.14 29.02
CA GLN A 73 20.51 7.40 28.83
C GLN A 73 19.71 6.74 29.95
N ASN A 74 18.72 7.47 30.45
CA ASN A 74 17.81 6.95 31.47
C ASN A 74 16.39 6.94 30.93
N PRO A 75 15.67 5.81 30.94
CA PRO A 75 14.29 5.70 30.42
C PRO A 75 13.32 6.70 31.05
N TYR A 76 13.47 7.00 32.32
CA TYR A 76 12.66 8.01 33.00
C TYR A 76 12.94 9.41 32.41
N GLY A 77 14.19 9.77 32.20
CA GLY A 77 14.60 11.01 31.56
C GLY A 77 14.07 11.11 30.14
N MET A 78 14.12 10.01 29.38
CA MET A 78 13.58 9.95 28.02
C MET A 78 12.07 10.19 27.97
N ILE A 79 11.32 9.74 28.96
CA ILE A 79 9.87 9.92 29.02
C ILE A 79 9.47 11.32 29.52
N SER A 80 10.21 11.88 30.47
CA SER A 80 9.77 13.05 31.24
C SER A 80 10.53 14.34 30.91
N HIS A 81 11.75 14.26 30.36
CA HIS A 81 12.64 15.41 30.20
C HIS A 81 13.10 15.68 28.76
N THR A 82 12.61 14.95 27.76
CA THR A 82 12.95 15.16 26.34
C THR A 82 12.01 16.11 25.63
N GLY A 83 11.01 16.64 26.33
CA GLY A 83 9.96 17.46 25.75
C GLY A 83 8.74 16.63 25.35
N TYR A 84 7.98 17.11 24.36
CA TYR A 84 6.79 16.42 23.89
C TYR A 84 6.61 16.54 22.39
N ARG A 85 5.89 15.57 21.85
CA ARG A 85 5.44 15.51 20.45
C ARG A 85 3.93 15.30 20.41
N LYS A 86 3.26 16.06 19.56
CA LYS A 86 1.84 15.93 19.25
C LYS A 86 1.68 15.63 17.77
N ASP A 87 1.13 14.46 17.47
CA ASP A 87 0.82 14.04 16.12
C ASP A 87 -0.70 14.08 15.91
N ARG A 88 -1.13 14.65 14.81
CA ARG A 88 -2.53 14.66 14.37
C ARG A 88 -2.63 14.10 12.97
N ASN A 89 -3.34 12.98 12.82
CA ASN A 89 -3.64 12.37 11.55
C ASN A 89 -5.13 12.52 11.23
N LYS A 90 -5.42 12.82 9.98
CA LYS A 90 -6.78 12.97 9.46
C LYS A 90 -6.93 12.08 8.24
N VAL A 91 -8.04 11.36 8.18
CA VAL A 91 -8.43 10.56 7.03
C VAL A 91 -9.83 10.97 6.63
N LEU A 92 -10.05 11.21 5.35
CA LEU A 92 -11.36 11.46 4.77
C LEU A 92 -11.54 10.53 3.58
N GLN A 93 -12.63 9.77 3.59
CA GLN A 93 -13.02 8.89 2.50
C GLN A 93 -14.43 9.23 2.07
N VAL A 94 -14.60 9.44 0.79
CA VAL A 94 -15.89 9.76 0.18
C VAL A 94 -16.06 8.88 -1.04
N LYS A 95 -17.21 8.20 -1.15
CA LYS A 95 -17.57 7.45 -2.34
C LYS A 95 -19.02 7.74 -2.71
N ALA A 96 -19.24 8.20 -3.93
CA ALA A 96 -20.55 8.36 -4.53
C ALA A 96 -20.70 7.38 -5.69
N GLN A 97 -21.82 6.68 -5.73
CA GLN A 97 -22.12 5.70 -6.76
C GLN A 97 -23.56 5.85 -7.22
N ALA A 98 -23.76 5.73 -8.54
CA ALA A 98 -25.08 5.64 -9.16
C ALA A 98 -25.19 4.33 -9.93
N LYS A 99 -26.33 3.65 -9.80
CA LYS A 99 -26.69 2.45 -10.56
C LYS A 99 -28.02 2.68 -11.21
N GLN A 100 -28.06 2.58 -12.53
CA GLN A 100 -29.27 2.74 -13.34
C GLN A 100 -29.61 1.41 -14.01
N LYS A 101 -30.80 0.88 -13.74
CA LYS A 101 -31.35 -0.27 -14.50
C LYS A 101 -31.84 0.23 -15.87
N LEU A 102 -31.47 -0.47 -16.90
CA LEU A 102 -31.84 -0.18 -18.29
C LEU A 102 -32.79 -1.23 -18.86
N ASP A 103 -33.72 -1.71 -18.03
CA ASP A 103 -34.71 -2.74 -18.41
C ASP A 103 -35.61 -2.30 -19.57
N ILE A 104 -35.66 -0.98 -19.88
CA ILE A 104 -36.33 -0.43 -21.04
C ILE A 104 -35.66 -0.86 -22.37
N VAL A 105 -34.34 -1.10 -22.33
CA VAL A 105 -33.58 -1.58 -23.49
C VAL A 105 -33.60 -3.09 -23.53
N THR A 106 -33.20 -3.73 -22.43
CA THR A 106 -33.30 -5.18 -22.24
C THR A 106 -33.26 -5.50 -20.74
N LYS A 107 -34.08 -6.48 -20.32
CA LYS A 107 -34.15 -6.91 -18.93
C LYS A 107 -32.77 -7.40 -18.45
N GLY A 108 -32.36 -6.91 -17.29
CA GLY A 108 -31.10 -7.29 -16.67
C GLY A 108 -29.89 -6.43 -17.07
N LEU A 109 -30.07 -5.47 -18.01
CA LEU A 109 -29.04 -4.50 -18.33
C LEU A 109 -29.01 -3.38 -17.29
N GLY A 110 -27.81 -2.98 -16.85
CA GLY A 110 -27.59 -1.86 -15.97
C GLY A 110 -26.34 -1.08 -16.36
N VAL A 111 -26.31 0.17 -15.96
CA VAL A 111 -25.10 1.01 -16.00
C VAL A 111 -24.78 1.47 -14.58
N ARG A 112 -23.50 1.55 -14.28
CA ARG A 112 -23.02 2.08 -13.01
C ARG A 112 -21.91 3.08 -13.23
N ALA A 113 -21.87 4.08 -12.36
CA ALA A 113 -20.75 5.03 -12.30
C ALA A 113 -20.41 5.27 -10.82
N MET A 114 -19.13 5.46 -10.54
CA MET A 114 -18.62 5.69 -9.20
C MET A 114 -17.49 6.70 -9.24
N VAL A 115 -17.50 7.62 -8.27
CA VAL A 115 -16.39 8.52 -7.96
C VAL A 115 -15.99 8.30 -6.50
N ALA A 116 -14.70 8.20 -6.23
CA ALA A 116 -14.18 8.09 -4.89
C ALA A 116 -13.03 9.07 -4.66
N PHE A 117 -12.97 9.57 -3.43
CA PHE A 117 -11.89 10.36 -2.89
C PHE A 117 -11.42 9.74 -1.58
N ASP A 118 -10.12 9.45 -1.50
CA ASP A 118 -9.45 8.98 -0.28
C ASP A 118 -8.32 9.96 0.03
N GLY A 119 -8.40 10.66 1.16
CA GLY A 119 -7.40 11.63 1.58
C GLY A 119 -6.84 11.28 2.96
N VAL A 120 -5.53 11.36 3.08
CA VAL A 120 -4.79 11.22 4.34
C VAL A 120 -3.88 12.42 4.50
N SER A 121 -3.94 13.06 5.65
CA SER A 121 -3.01 14.12 6.02
C SER A 121 -2.59 13.99 7.47
N GLY A 122 -1.35 14.33 7.74
CA GLY A 122 -0.83 14.30 9.09
C GLY A 122 0.17 15.43 9.31
N TYR A 123 0.23 15.91 10.52
CA TYR A 123 1.27 16.83 10.96
C TYR A 123 1.68 16.53 12.39
N GLY A 124 2.97 16.71 12.65
CA GLY A 124 3.56 16.59 13.96
C GLY A 124 4.13 17.91 14.42
N THR A 125 3.85 18.27 15.64
CA THR A 125 4.44 19.44 16.30
C THR A 125 4.99 19.05 17.65
N GLY A 126 6.01 19.73 18.12
CA GLY A 126 6.63 19.42 19.40
C GLY A 126 7.47 20.51 19.96
N LYS A 127 7.96 20.26 21.15
CA LYS A 127 9.04 21.01 21.78
C LYS A 127 10.08 20.02 22.25
N THR A 128 11.33 20.34 21.98
CA THR A 128 12.48 19.53 22.38
C THR A 128 13.09 20.04 23.67
N SER A 129 13.59 19.13 24.48
CA SER A 129 14.39 19.39 25.67
C SER A 129 15.44 18.30 25.78
N ASN A 130 16.56 18.63 26.38
CA ASN A 130 17.59 17.66 26.73
C ASN A 130 17.73 17.61 28.25
N TYR A 131 18.26 16.50 28.74
CA TYR A 131 18.53 16.32 30.14
C TYR A 131 19.95 15.75 30.34
N ALA A 132 20.58 16.16 31.43
CA ALA A 132 21.81 15.53 31.87
C ALA A 132 21.51 14.32 32.77
N THR A 133 22.40 13.34 32.74
CA THR A 133 22.41 12.22 33.70
C THR A 133 23.64 12.32 34.59
N TYR A 134 23.50 11.80 35.79
CA TYR A 134 24.49 12.01 36.86
C TYR A 134 24.93 10.64 37.41
N GLU A 135 26.23 10.49 37.62
CA GLU A 135 26.80 9.27 38.26
C GLU A 135 27.43 9.68 39.59
N LEU A 136 26.92 9.15 40.70
CA LEU A 136 27.45 9.43 42.03
C LEU A 136 28.80 8.74 42.19
N GLN A 137 29.81 9.50 42.53
CA GLN A 137 31.16 9.06 42.79
C GLN A 137 31.36 8.68 44.29
N ARG A 138 32.44 7.97 44.59
CA ARG A 138 32.76 7.55 45.97
C ARG A 138 33.03 8.71 46.91
N ASP A 139 33.42 9.87 46.42
CA ASP A 139 33.68 11.12 47.15
C ASP A 139 32.41 11.99 47.31
N ASN A 140 31.23 11.45 47.00
CA ASN A 140 29.96 12.15 47.02
C ASN A 140 29.85 13.30 45.98
N THR A 141 30.71 13.31 44.99
CA THR A 141 30.57 14.24 43.83
C THR A 141 29.79 13.55 42.69
N TYR A 142 29.41 14.31 41.69
CA TYR A 142 28.74 13.77 40.51
C TYR A 142 29.56 13.94 39.24
N SER A 143 29.73 12.88 38.49
CA SER A 143 30.08 12.96 37.08
C SER A 143 28.84 13.24 36.27
N VAL A 144 28.89 14.20 35.34
CA VAL A 144 27.75 14.67 34.55
C VAL A 144 27.90 14.19 33.12
N TYR A 145 26.84 13.62 32.55
CA TYR A 145 26.78 13.19 31.15
C TYR A 145 25.63 13.92 30.45
N GLY A 146 25.97 14.64 29.38
CA GLY A 146 25.02 15.48 28.62
C GLY A 146 24.85 16.87 29.24
N GLU A 147 23.84 17.57 28.78
CA GLU A 147 23.52 18.92 29.20
C GLU A 147 22.01 19.04 29.43
N ASP A 148 21.65 19.75 30.52
CA ASP A 148 20.28 20.18 30.72
C ASP A 148 19.97 21.37 29.82
N LYS A 149 19.13 21.16 28.82
CA LYS A 149 18.60 22.23 27.98
C LYS A 149 17.13 22.43 28.29
N GLN A 150 16.77 23.68 28.55
CA GLN A 150 15.36 24.03 28.75
C GLN A 150 14.53 23.70 27.51
N LEU A 151 13.26 23.48 27.75
CA LEU A 151 12.27 23.23 26.68
C LEU A 151 12.34 24.36 25.66
N SER A 152 12.40 24.05 24.37
CA SER A 152 12.44 25.03 23.29
C SER A 152 11.31 26.06 23.43
N LEU A 153 11.60 27.34 23.25
CA LEU A 153 10.62 28.43 23.40
C LEU A 153 9.52 28.33 22.34
N ALA A 154 9.89 28.01 21.08
CA ALA A 154 8.99 27.87 19.99
C ALA A 154 8.55 26.41 19.84
N GLN A 155 7.30 26.21 19.44
CA GLN A 155 6.83 24.91 19.00
C GLN A 155 7.38 24.64 17.60
N GLU A 156 8.03 23.52 17.43
CA GLU A 156 8.63 23.12 16.16
C GLU A 156 7.65 22.28 15.36
N LYS A 157 7.64 22.48 14.05
CA LYS A 157 6.97 21.58 13.11
C LYS A 157 7.93 20.41 12.87
N LEU A 158 7.55 19.22 13.30
CA LEU A 158 8.38 18.02 13.18
C LEU A 158 8.23 17.37 11.80
N TYR A 159 7.00 17.32 11.31
CA TYR A 159 6.68 16.82 9.98
C TYR A 159 5.30 17.31 9.55
N ASP A 160 5.05 17.28 8.27
CA ASP A 160 3.73 17.28 7.65
C ASP A 160 3.76 16.39 6.41
N TYR A 161 2.65 15.76 6.14
CA TYR A 161 2.44 15.03 4.91
C TYR A 161 0.97 15.08 4.51
N TYR A 162 0.73 14.98 3.24
CA TYR A 162 -0.59 14.71 2.70
C TYR A 162 -0.48 13.84 1.44
N GLN A 163 -1.46 13.00 1.28
CA GLN A 163 -1.71 12.28 0.04
C GLN A 163 -3.20 12.14 -0.17
N TYR A 164 -3.63 12.14 -1.40
CA TYR A 164 -5.01 11.84 -1.74
C TYR A 164 -5.11 11.10 -3.07
N GLN A 165 -6.13 10.27 -3.17
CA GLN A 165 -6.44 9.52 -4.36
C GLN A 165 -7.83 9.91 -4.87
N LEU A 166 -7.92 10.20 -6.15
CA LEU A 166 -9.15 10.32 -6.89
C LEU A 166 -9.33 9.07 -7.73
N ALA A 167 -10.51 8.47 -7.69
CA ALA A 167 -10.85 7.32 -8.51
C ALA A 167 -12.21 7.53 -9.17
N PHE A 168 -12.30 7.14 -10.42
CA PHE A 168 -13.51 7.12 -11.22
C PHE A 168 -13.65 5.75 -11.84
N ASN A 169 -14.85 5.19 -11.87
CA ASN A 169 -15.17 4.10 -12.77
C ASN A 169 -16.60 4.20 -13.29
N ALA A 170 -16.79 3.72 -14.51
CA ALA A 170 -18.11 3.58 -15.12
C ALA A 170 -18.14 2.33 -15.99
N GLY A 171 -19.30 1.68 -16.05
CA GLY A 171 -19.42 0.46 -16.81
C GLY A 171 -20.86 -0.03 -16.94
N PHE A 172 -20.99 -1.06 -17.74
CA PHE A 172 -22.24 -1.77 -17.98
C PHE A 172 -22.21 -3.12 -17.28
N SER A 173 -23.36 -3.56 -16.81
CA SER A 173 -23.55 -4.91 -16.29
C SER A 173 -24.81 -5.50 -16.90
N TYR A 174 -24.76 -6.80 -17.17
CA TYR A 174 -25.91 -7.57 -17.65
C TYR A 174 -26.04 -8.81 -16.79
N ASP A 175 -27.20 -9.00 -16.20
CA ASP A 175 -27.50 -10.15 -15.35
C ASP A 175 -28.89 -10.65 -15.66
N ARG A 176 -28.98 -11.86 -16.24
CA ARG A 176 -30.26 -12.41 -16.64
C ARG A 176 -30.29 -13.92 -16.63
N ILE A 177 -31.39 -14.44 -16.14
CA ILE A 177 -31.76 -15.87 -16.22
C ILE A 177 -32.92 -16.02 -17.21
N PHE A 178 -32.76 -16.90 -18.19
CA PHE A 178 -33.79 -17.24 -19.15
C PHE A 178 -33.82 -18.76 -19.40
N GLY A 179 -34.83 -19.39 -18.83
CA GLY A 179 -34.94 -20.86 -18.83
C GLY A 179 -33.77 -21.51 -18.09
N LYS A 180 -32.97 -22.30 -18.80
CA LYS A 180 -31.79 -22.96 -18.26
C LYS A 180 -30.50 -22.19 -18.42
N HIS A 181 -30.58 -20.99 -18.98
CA HIS A 181 -29.42 -20.15 -19.29
C HIS A 181 -29.30 -19.03 -18.27
N GLU A 182 -28.16 -18.91 -17.64
CA GLU A 182 -27.79 -17.79 -16.75
C GLU A 182 -26.61 -17.07 -17.39
N VAL A 183 -26.76 -15.78 -17.65
CA VAL A 183 -25.73 -14.95 -18.26
C VAL A 183 -25.43 -13.77 -17.34
N TYR A 184 -24.18 -13.62 -17.00
CA TYR A 184 -23.66 -12.44 -16.35
C TYR A 184 -22.54 -11.85 -17.19
N ALA A 185 -22.61 -10.54 -17.49
CA ALA A 185 -21.56 -9.81 -18.16
C ALA A 185 -21.32 -8.48 -17.43
N ASP A 186 -20.07 -8.06 -17.38
CA ASP A 186 -19.65 -6.79 -16.79
C ASP A 186 -18.51 -6.23 -17.65
N ALA A 187 -18.58 -4.94 -17.99
CA ALA A 187 -17.52 -4.25 -18.67
C ALA A 187 -17.37 -2.85 -18.05
N ARG A 188 -16.18 -2.46 -17.70
CA ARG A 188 -15.92 -1.27 -16.92
C ARG A 188 -14.66 -0.55 -17.40
N TYR A 189 -14.74 0.77 -17.52
CA TYR A 189 -13.59 1.66 -17.56
C TYR A 189 -13.30 2.17 -16.17
N TYR A 190 -12.03 2.28 -15.81
CA TYR A 190 -11.60 2.94 -14.57
C TYR A 190 -10.41 3.86 -14.80
N GLN A 191 -10.31 4.87 -13.95
CA GLN A 191 -9.19 5.78 -13.86
C GLN A 191 -8.94 6.14 -12.42
N SER A 192 -7.67 6.23 -12.02
CA SER A 192 -7.28 6.71 -10.70
C SER A 192 -6.03 7.57 -10.76
N GLN A 193 -5.97 8.57 -9.88
CA GLN A 193 -4.81 9.42 -9.69
C GLN A 193 -4.48 9.49 -8.21
N LEU A 194 -3.24 9.17 -7.84
CA LEU A 194 -2.72 9.30 -6.50
C LEU A 194 -1.73 10.47 -6.46
N PHE A 195 -2.05 11.45 -5.62
CA PHE A 195 -1.21 12.60 -5.33
C PHE A 195 -0.49 12.36 -4.00
N VAL A 196 0.82 12.46 -4.02
CA VAL A 196 1.67 12.36 -2.83
C VAL A 196 2.45 13.66 -2.70
N GLN A 197 2.54 14.18 -1.49
CA GLN A 197 3.31 15.40 -1.22
C GLN A 197 4.77 15.24 -1.67
N GLY A 198 5.24 16.18 -2.47
CA GLY A 198 6.59 16.15 -3.01
C GLY A 198 6.73 15.45 -4.36
N ASP A 199 5.77 14.61 -4.74
CA ASP A 199 5.76 13.95 -6.04
C ASP A 199 4.99 14.78 -7.06
N ASN A 200 5.62 15.03 -8.20
CA ASN A 200 5.00 15.71 -9.33
C ASN A 200 5.54 15.12 -10.64
N PRO A 201 4.69 14.60 -11.55
CA PRO A 201 3.23 14.57 -11.52
C PRO A 201 2.63 13.47 -10.63
N ALA A 202 1.30 13.46 -10.47
CA ALA A 202 0.57 12.42 -9.76
C ALA A 202 0.74 11.04 -10.41
N TYR A 203 0.64 9.97 -9.62
CA TYR A 203 0.59 8.60 -10.16
C TYR A 203 -0.74 8.36 -10.84
N ALA A 204 -0.73 7.98 -12.10
CA ALA A 204 -1.94 7.79 -12.89
C ALA A 204 -2.07 6.35 -13.39
N ARG A 205 -3.27 5.81 -13.25
CA ARG A 205 -3.66 4.50 -13.78
C ARG A 205 -5.02 4.59 -14.45
N GLN A 206 -5.17 3.83 -15.51
CA GLN A 206 -6.45 3.68 -16.18
C GLN A 206 -6.54 2.32 -16.85
N GLY A 207 -7.76 1.87 -17.11
CA GLY A 207 -7.92 0.59 -17.79
C GLY A 207 -9.37 0.31 -18.14
N VAL A 208 -9.52 -0.77 -18.89
CA VAL A 208 -10.80 -1.38 -19.20
C VAL A 208 -10.72 -2.83 -18.76
N ASP A 209 -11.69 -3.28 -18.00
CA ASP A 209 -11.86 -4.66 -17.65
C ASP A 209 -13.23 -5.18 -18.06
N GLY A 210 -13.30 -6.47 -18.34
CA GLY A 210 -14.56 -7.10 -18.69
C GLY A 210 -14.59 -8.57 -18.27
N LYS A 211 -15.81 -9.04 -18.01
CA LYS A 211 -16.08 -10.40 -17.59
C LYS A 211 -17.40 -10.88 -18.20
N LEU A 212 -17.43 -12.10 -18.70
CA LEU A 212 -18.60 -12.80 -19.14
C LEU A 212 -18.64 -14.18 -18.47
N THR A 213 -19.71 -14.46 -17.73
CA THR A 213 -19.96 -15.76 -17.14
C THR A 213 -21.25 -16.32 -17.73
N TYR A 214 -21.21 -17.55 -18.20
CA TYR A 214 -22.36 -18.26 -18.71
C TYR A 214 -22.52 -19.57 -17.95
N CYS A 215 -23.73 -19.84 -17.45
CA CYS A 215 -24.07 -21.09 -16.80
C CYS A 215 -25.26 -21.71 -17.52
N PHE A 216 -25.12 -22.99 -17.88
CA PHE A 216 -26.19 -23.78 -18.49
C PHE A 216 -26.69 -24.83 -17.52
N ASP A 217 -28.00 -24.80 -17.24
CA ASP A 217 -28.76 -25.76 -16.42
C ASP A 217 -28.10 -26.03 -15.04
N LYS A 218 -27.35 -25.04 -14.50
CA LYS A 218 -26.55 -25.15 -13.25
C LYS A 218 -25.56 -26.32 -13.27
N ARG A 219 -25.14 -26.76 -14.47
CA ARG A 219 -24.22 -27.88 -14.71
C ARG A 219 -22.90 -27.42 -15.30
N TYR A 220 -22.96 -26.62 -16.35
CA TYR A 220 -21.80 -26.19 -17.10
C TYR A 220 -21.61 -24.69 -16.90
N VAL A 221 -20.45 -24.28 -16.42
CA VAL A 221 -20.11 -22.88 -16.22
C VAL A 221 -18.88 -22.56 -17.05
N GLY A 222 -18.99 -21.52 -17.87
CA GLY A 222 -17.86 -20.95 -18.61
C GLY A 222 -17.68 -19.47 -18.23
N GLU A 223 -16.45 -19.05 -18.08
CA GLU A 223 -16.11 -17.67 -17.76
C GLU A 223 -14.95 -17.19 -18.64
N ILE A 224 -15.08 -16.00 -19.20
CA ILE A 224 -14.00 -15.29 -19.90
C ILE A 224 -13.89 -13.93 -19.25
N SER A 225 -12.67 -13.50 -18.95
CA SER A 225 -12.42 -12.15 -18.48
C SER A 225 -11.14 -11.59 -19.07
N PHE A 226 -11.03 -10.28 -19.08
CA PHE A 226 -9.83 -9.58 -19.48
C PHE A 226 -9.65 -8.29 -18.69
N ALA A 227 -8.41 -7.87 -18.54
CA ALA A 227 -8.04 -6.53 -18.11
C ALA A 227 -7.05 -5.95 -19.13
N TYR A 228 -7.27 -4.69 -19.52
CA TYR A 228 -6.37 -3.89 -20.33
C TYR A 228 -6.00 -2.65 -19.51
N ASP A 229 -4.88 -2.75 -18.80
CA ASP A 229 -4.48 -1.80 -17.77
C ASP A 229 -3.29 -0.97 -18.20
N GLY A 230 -3.33 0.32 -17.89
CA GLY A 230 -2.26 1.28 -18.17
C GLY A 230 -1.74 1.95 -16.91
N SER A 231 -0.42 2.13 -16.85
CA SER A 231 0.29 2.85 -15.81
C SER A 231 1.22 3.90 -16.42
N ASP A 232 1.32 5.07 -15.78
CA ASP A 232 2.25 6.13 -16.17
C ASP A 232 3.70 5.85 -15.74
N GLU A 233 3.92 4.77 -14.97
CA GLU A 233 5.25 4.34 -14.54
C GLU A 233 6.13 3.83 -15.69
N TYR A 234 5.51 3.52 -16.86
CA TYR A 234 6.19 2.99 -18.05
C TYR A 234 6.29 4.01 -19.18
N ALA A 235 7.27 3.82 -20.06
CA ALA A 235 7.48 4.64 -21.25
C ALA A 235 6.25 4.63 -22.18
N PRO A 236 6.00 5.71 -22.96
CA PRO A 236 5.04 5.66 -24.04
C PRO A 236 5.27 4.46 -24.95
N GLY A 237 4.21 3.70 -25.24
CA GLY A 237 4.30 2.43 -25.99
C GLY A 237 4.35 1.18 -25.12
N HIS A 238 4.81 1.27 -23.87
CA HIS A 238 4.89 0.15 -22.91
C HIS A 238 3.90 0.29 -21.71
N ARG A 239 3.09 1.35 -21.71
CA ARG A 239 2.19 1.69 -20.59
C ARG A 239 1.07 0.68 -20.37
N PHE A 240 0.59 0.04 -21.43
CA PHE A 240 -0.59 -0.83 -21.35
C PHE A 240 -0.21 -2.30 -21.44
N GLY A 241 -0.80 -3.10 -20.51
CA GLY A 241 -0.74 -4.56 -20.51
C GLY A 241 -2.12 -5.17 -20.74
N PHE A 242 -2.17 -6.30 -21.46
CA PHE A 242 -3.39 -7.07 -21.67
C PHE A 242 -3.29 -8.40 -20.91
N PHE A 243 -4.29 -8.65 -20.06
CA PHE A 243 -4.31 -9.78 -19.13
C PHE A 243 -5.62 -10.57 -19.28
N PRO A 244 -5.66 -11.57 -20.18
CA PRO A 244 -6.82 -12.41 -20.39
C PRO A 244 -6.93 -13.53 -19.36
N SER A 245 -8.17 -14.03 -19.15
CA SER A 245 -8.44 -15.20 -18.35
C SER A 245 -9.63 -15.97 -18.91
N ILE A 246 -9.58 -17.29 -18.78
CA ILE A 246 -10.66 -18.21 -19.12
C ILE A 246 -10.79 -19.27 -18.05
N ALA A 247 -12.02 -19.61 -17.68
CA ALA A 247 -12.32 -20.66 -16.72
C ALA A 247 -13.52 -21.49 -17.17
N GLY A 248 -13.53 -22.75 -16.78
CA GLY A 248 -14.65 -23.66 -16.97
C GLY A 248 -14.89 -24.51 -15.75
N ALA A 249 -16.16 -24.85 -15.49
CA ALA A 249 -16.50 -25.76 -14.44
C ALA A 249 -17.67 -26.69 -14.88
N TRP A 250 -17.61 -27.92 -14.41
CA TRP A 250 -18.66 -28.91 -14.59
C TRP A 250 -19.15 -29.39 -13.22
N ILE A 251 -20.44 -29.14 -12.94
CA ILE A 251 -21.08 -29.54 -11.69
C ILE A 251 -21.71 -30.92 -11.93
N ILE A 252 -20.93 -31.97 -11.74
CA ILE A 252 -21.29 -33.34 -12.01
C ILE A 252 -22.44 -33.78 -11.13
N SER A 253 -22.53 -33.30 -9.91
CA SER A 253 -23.63 -33.63 -8.99
C SER A 253 -25.01 -33.20 -9.48
N ASN A 254 -25.07 -32.27 -10.45
CA ASN A 254 -26.35 -31.88 -11.07
C ASN A 254 -26.73 -32.68 -12.32
N GLU A 255 -25.92 -33.69 -12.70
CA GLU A 255 -26.21 -34.53 -13.81
C GLU A 255 -27.20 -35.64 -13.42
N SER A 256 -28.05 -36.06 -14.37
CA SER A 256 -29.08 -37.07 -14.14
C SER A 256 -28.52 -38.46 -13.81
N PHE A 257 -27.29 -38.75 -14.23
CA PHE A 257 -26.62 -40.03 -13.96
C PHE A 257 -25.95 -40.02 -12.56
N PHE A 258 -25.81 -38.88 -11.91
CA PHE A 258 -25.13 -38.77 -10.61
C PHE A 258 -26.15 -39.07 -9.49
N ASN A 259 -26.15 -40.26 -8.99
CA ASN A 259 -27.04 -40.67 -7.93
C ASN A 259 -26.28 -41.43 -6.83
N THR A 260 -25.61 -40.65 -5.97
CA THR A 260 -24.88 -41.20 -4.83
C THR A 260 -25.39 -40.61 -3.53
N LYS A 261 -25.52 -41.42 -2.48
CA LYS A 261 -25.95 -40.99 -1.15
C LYS A 261 -24.79 -40.41 -0.34
N ALA A 262 -23.57 -40.76 -0.68
CA ALA A 262 -22.36 -40.36 0.07
C ALA A 262 -21.82 -39.00 -0.36
N VAL A 263 -21.90 -38.67 -1.65
CA VAL A 263 -21.40 -37.43 -2.24
C VAL A 263 -22.58 -36.54 -2.64
N ASN A 264 -22.74 -35.41 -2.01
CA ASN A 264 -23.85 -34.50 -2.26
C ASN A 264 -23.51 -33.43 -3.32
N TYR A 265 -22.22 -33.10 -3.46
CA TYR A 265 -21.74 -32.15 -4.43
C TYR A 265 -20.41 -32.62 -5.00
N LEU A 266 -20.31 -32.56 -6.31
CA LEU A 266 -19.07 -32.82 -7.06
C LEU A 266 -18.97 -31.83 -8.20
N LYS A 267 -17.89 -31.04 -8.20
CA LYS A 267 -17.58 -30.06 -9.24
C LYS A 267 -16.10 -30.18 -9.65
N LEU A 268 -15.88 -30.25 -10.94
CA LEU A 268 -14.57 -30.13 -11.55
C LEU A 268 -14.44 -28.72 -12.10
N ARG A 269 -13.25 -28.14 -11.98
CA ARG A 269 -12.95 -26.80 -12.52
C ARG A 269 -11.55 -26.72 -13.07
N ALA A 270 -11.38 -25.91 -14.11
CA ALA A 270 -10.10 -25.59 -14.69
C ALA A 270 -10.07 -24.11 -15.10
N SER A 271 -8.93 -23.47 -14.97
CA SER A 271 -8.75 -22.08 -15.38
C SER A 271 -7.33 -21.81 -15.87
N TYR A 272 -7.25 -20.86 -16.77
CA TYR A 272 -6.03 -20.19 -17.20
C TYR A 272 -6.24 -18.69 -17.06
N GLY A 273 -5.23 -17.97 -16.58
CA GLY A 273 -5.28 -16.52 -16.51
C GLY A 273 -3.90 -15.88 -16.46
N GLU A 274 -3.84 -14.66 -16.94
CA GLU A 274 -2.69 -13.78 -16.82
C GLU A 274 -3.02 -12.63 -15.87
N ALA A 275 -2.08 -12.27 -14.99
CA ALA A 275 -2.17 -11.14 -14.09
C ALA A 275 -0.94 -10.24 -14.25
N GLY A 276 -1.16 -8.93 -14.39
CA GLY A 276 -0.11 -7.93 -14.47
C GLY A 276 0.22 -7.32 -13.10
N ASN A 277 1.48 -6.99 -12.90
CA ASN A 277 1.95 -6.22 -11.76
C ASN A 277 2.83 -5.06 -12.25
N CYS A 278 2.50 -3.83 -11.82
CA CYS A 278 3.30 -2.64 -12.08
C CYS A 278 4.00 -2.09 -10.82
N LYS A 279 3.68 -2.61 -9.63
CA LYS A 279 4.36 -2.25 -8.38
C LYS A 279 5.55 -3.15 -8.15
N THR A 280 6.65 -2.83 -8.78
CA THR A 280 7.86 -3.67 -8.81
C THR A 280 8.86 -3.34 -7.72
N GLY A 281 8.59 -2.33 -6.88
CA GLY A 281 9.50 -1.89 -5.81
C GLY A 281 10.64 -0.98 -6.28
N PHE A 282 10.70 -0.65 -7.55
CA PHE A 282 11.65 0.31 -8.09
C PHE A 282 11.09 1.73 -8.06
N ASP A 283 12.00 2.71 -8.18
CA ASP A 283 11.64 4.11 -8.29
C ASP A 283 10.78 4.35 -9.53
N ARG A 284 9.89 5.31 -9.40
CA ARG A 284 9.04 5.77 -10.48
C ARG A 284 9.88 6.21 -11.69
N TYR A 285 9.35 5.98 -12.87
CA TYR A 285 10.01 6.33 -14.14
C TYR A 285 11.39 5.70 -14.35
N ALA A 286 11.55 4.42 -13.96
CA ALA A 286 12.78 3.68 -14.17
C ALA A 286 13.20 3.54 -15.67
N TYR A 287 12.35 3.97 -16.59
CA TYR A 287 12.67 4.07 -18.00
C TYR A 287 13.45 5.36 -18.37
N GLN A 288 13.60 6.30 -17.44
CA GLN A 288 14.38 7.53 -17.62
C GLN A 288 15.70 7.47 -16.87
N SER A 289 16.72 8.14 -17.39
CA SER A 289 17.97 8.33 -16.66
C SER A 289 17.74 9.22 -15.45
N HIS A 290 18.39 8.88 -14.35
CA HIS A 290 18.35 9.65 -13.14
C HIS A 290 19.72 10.31 -12.90
N TRP A 291 19.70 11.62 -12.73
CA TRP A 291 20.88 12.42 -12.45
C TRP A 291 20.83 12.93 -11.02
N SER A 292 21.97 12.89 -10.32
CA SER A 292 22.12 13.32 -8.93
C SER A 292 23.32 14.25 -8.78
N GLY A 293 23.48 14.87 -7.62
CA GLY A 293 24.68 15.64 -7.29
C GLY A 293 24.67 17.09 -7.69
N PHE A 294 23.51 17.74 -7.62
CA PHE A 294 23.38 19.18 -7.96
C PHE A 294 23.68 20.12 -6.78
N ASP A 295 24.31 19.63 -5.72
CA ASP A 295 24.64 20.41 -4.54
C ASP A 295 26.06 20.09 -3.99
N GLN A 296 26.59 20.96 -3.14
CA GLN A 296 27.92 20.82 -2.53
C GLN A 296 28.08 19.55 -1.67
N SER A 297 26.99 19.00 -1.16
CA SER A 297 27.05 17.82 -0.28
C SER A 297 27.09 16.50 -1.03
N SER A 298 26.60 16.49 -2.26
CA SER A 298 26.32 15.26 -3.02
C SER A 298 27.26 15.02 -4.19
N GLY A 299 27.99 16.01 -4.65
CA GLY A 299 28.97 15.85 -5.72
C GLY A 299 29.43 17.18 -6.32
N GLY A 300 30.69 17.29 -6.52
CA GLY A 300 31.30 18.46 -7.12
C GLY A 300 32.80 18.29 -7.22
N TYR A 301 33.47 19.25 -7.78
CA TYR A 301 34.90 19.25 -7.97
C TYR A 301 35.53 20.60 -7.65
N ILE A 302 36.75 20.56 -7.16
CA ILE A 302 37.53 21.77 -6.84
C ILE A 302 38.30 22.21 -8.07
N PHE A 303 38.05 23.41 -8.55
CA PHE A 303 38.72 23.97 -9.72
C PHE A 303 39.62 25.16 -9.37
N GLY A 304 40.67 25.33 -10.16
CA GLY A 304 41.59 26.47 -10.15
C GLY A 304 42.51 26.56 -8.94
N SER A 305 43.39 27.58 -8.97
CA SER A 305 44.35 27.84 -7.89
C SER A 305 43.73 28.40 -6.60
N GLY A 306 42.48 28.86 -6.69
CA GLY A 306 41.68 29.35 -5.54
C GLY A 306 40.88 28.25 -4.84
N PHE A 307 41.02 26.99 -5.26
CA PHE A 307 40.28 25.85 -4.71
C PHE A 307 38.74 26.08 -4.66
N ALA A 308 38.20 26.77 -5.68
CA ALA A 308 36.79 27.04 -5.74
C ALA A 308 36.01 25.73 -6.00
N TRP A 309 35.07 25.42 -5.12
CA TRP A 309 34.16 24.29 -5.29
C TRP A 309 33.14 24.59 -6.40
N SER A 310 32.94 23.65 -7.30
CA SER A 310 31.90 23.70 -8.30
C SER A 310 31.03 22.45 -8.20
N ASP A 311 29.74 22.69 -8.11
CA ASP A 311 28.76 21.61 -8.06
C ASP A 311 28.79 20.82 -9.36
N GLY A 312 28.65 19.51 -9.25
CA GLY A 312 28.64 18.59 -10.37
C GLY A 312 27.40 17.71 -10.36
N ALA A 313 27.20 17.03 -11.47
CA ALA A 313 26.16 16.03 -11.59
C ALA A 313 26.75 14.73 -12.16
N TRP A 314 26.20 13.62 -11.73
CA TRP A 314 26.55 12.31 -12.27
C TRP A 314 25.29 11.52 -12.59
N GLU A 315 25.38 10.64 -13.58
CA GLU A 315 24.34 9.70 -13.89
C GLU A 315 24.27 8.61 -12.80
N GLY A 316 23.13 8.54 -12.14
CA GLY A 316 22.88 7.54 -11.10
C GLY A 316 22.40 6.24 -11.71
N ARG A 317 21.10 6.07 -11.83
CA ARG A 317 20.50 4.87 -12.40
C ARG A 317 20.46 4.96 -13.93
N LEU A 318 20.90 3.90 -14.62
CA LEU A 318 20.71 3.76 -16.06
C LEU A 318 19.23 3.56 -16.41
N PRO A 319 18.75 4.18 -17.51
CA PRO A 319 17.37 4.03 -17.94
C PRO A 319 17.11 2.63 -18.52
N ASN A 320 15.88 2.15 -18.36
CA ASN A 320 15.38 0.98 -19.08
C ASN A 320 14.13 1.36 -19.88
N PRO A 321 14.27 1.84 -21.14
CA PRO A 321 13.14 2.27 -21.95
C PRO A 321 12.17 1.14 -22.33
N ASP A 322 12.62 -0.11 -22.30
CA ASP A 322 11.83 -1.31 -22.63
C ASP A 322 11.08 -1.87 -21.42
N LEU A 323 11.11 -1.14 -20.30
CA LEU A 323 10.44 -1.54 -19.09
C LEU A 323 8.93 -1.71 -19.32
N THR A 324 8.40 -2.87 -18.98
CA THR A 324 7.00 -3.23 -19.15
C THR A 324 6.45 -4.00 -17.94
N TRP A 325 5.20 -4.36 -17.98
CA TRP A 325 4.50 -5.08 -16.95
C TRP A 325 5.14 -6.43 -16.63
N GLU A 326 5.37 -6.70 -15.37
CA GLU A 326 5.57 -8.05 -14.87
C GLU A 326 4.27 -8.82 -15.06
N SER A 327 4.30 -9.99 -15.69
CA SER A 327 3.12 -10.79 -15.91
C SER A 327 3.26 -12.20 -15.34
N THR A 328 2.24 -12.65 -14.63
CA THR A 328 2.16 -14.01 -14.08
C THR A 328 1.06 -14.79 -14.80
N ARG A 329 1.45 -15.88 -15.45
CA ARG A 329 0.55 -16.86 -16.04
C ARG A 329 0.26 -17.96 -15.03
N SER A 330 -1.00 -18.27 -14.85
CA SER A 330 -1.46 -19.29 -13.90
C SER A 330 -2.40 -20.29 -14.59
N TRP A 331 -2.12 -21.57 -14.42
CA TRP A 331 -3.01 -22.66 -14.73
C TRP A 331 -3.46 -23.27 -13.42
N ASN A 332 -4.75 -23.52 -13.29
CA ASN A 332 -5.32 -24.16 -12.11
C ASN A 332 -6.31 -25.23 -12.55
N ALA A 333 -6.29 -26.37 -11.86
CA ALA A 333 -7.32 -27.40 -11.95
C ALA A 333 -7.73 -27.78 -10.53
N GLY A 334 -9.02 -27.92 -10.30
CA GLY A 334 -9.54 -28.19 -8.96
C GLY A 334 -10.76 -29.13 -8.97
N ILE A 335 -10.97 -29.75 -7.83
CA ILE A 335 -12.12 -30.57 -7.52
C ILE A 335 -12.74 -30.16 -6.20
N ASP A 336 -14.04 -29.92 -6.18
CA ASP A 336 -14.80 -29.55 -5.00
C ASP A 336 -15.79 -30.74 -4.71
N LEU A 337 -15.73 -31.23 -3.49
CA LEU A 337 -16.52 -32.42 -3.04
C LEU A 337 -17.18 -32.13 -1.70
N ASN A 338 -18.49 -32.44 -1.59
CA ASN A 338 -19.18 -32.43 -0.31
C ASN A 338 -19.74 -33.80 -0.02
N PHE A 339 -19.54 -34.28 1.19
CA PHE A 339 -19.94 -35.58 1.67
C PHE A 339 -20.95 -35.48 2.84
N PHE A 340 -21.71 -36.55 3.04
CA PHE A 340 -22.56 -36.79 4.21
C PHE A 340 -23.51 -35.59 4.52
N ASN A 341 -24.33 -35.19 3.53
CA ASN A 341 -25.22 -34.04 3.63
C ASN A 341 -24.49 -32.73 3.97
N ASN A 342 -23.40 -32.46 3.26
CA ASN A 342 -22.57 -31.28 3.41
C ASN A 342 -21.88 -31.12 4.80
N ARG A 343 -21.70 -32.25 5.53
CA ARG A 343 -20.98 -32.20 6.81
C ARG A 343 -19.46 -32.18 6.64
N VAL A 344 -18.98 -32.70 5.51
CA VAL A 344 -17.54 -32.68 5.17
C VAL A 344 -17.40 -32.06 3.80
N GLU A 345 -16.62 -31.04 3.70
CA GLU A 345 -16.23 -30.36 2.47
C GLU A 345 -14.75 -30.63 2.19
N PHE A 346 -14.43 -31.03 0.98
CA PHE A 346 -13.08 -31.29 0.50
C PHE A 346 -12.83 -30.53 -0.78
N ILE A 347 -11.81 -29.68 -0.78
CA ILE A 347 -11.38 -28.88 -1.93
C ILE A 347 -9.91 -29.21 -2.20
N LEU A 348 -9.62 -29.60 -3.43
CA LEU A 348 -8.27 -29.86 -3.90
C LEU A 348 -7.97 -28.99 -5.10
N ASP A 349 -6.84 -28.29 -5.06
CA ASP A 349 -6.32 -27.46 -6.13
C ASP A 349 -4.90 -27.87 -6.50
N ALA A 350 -4.66 -27.99 -7.81
CA ALA A 350 -3.32 -28.08 -8.38
C ALA A 350 -3.11 -26.90 -9.32
N TYR A 351 -1.99 -26.21 -9.16
CA TYR A 351 -1.71 -25.04 -9.98
C TYR A 351 -0.22 -24.94 -10.37
N ILE A 352 -0.01 -24.29 -11.52
CA ILE A 352 1.32 -23.91 -12.00
C ILE A 352 1.30 -22.42 -12.27
N LYS A 353 2.27 -21.70 -11.73
CA LYS A 353 2.47 -20.26 -11.97
C LYS A 353 3.82 -20.02 -12.62
N LYS A 354 3.84 -19.15 -13.64
CA LYS A 354 5.07 -18.70 -14.29
C LYS A 354 5.03 -17.19 -14.41
N THR A 355 6.02 -16.53 -13.81
CA THR A 355 6.17 -15.08 -13.90
C THR A 355 7.23 -14.73 -14.92
N ARG A 356 6.97 -13.68 -15.71
CA ARG A 356 7.87 -13.14 -16.75
C ARG A 356 8.06 -11.65 -16.51
N ASN A 357 9.11 -11.10 -17.11
CA ASN A 357 9.48 -9.69 -17.01
C ASN A 357 9.67 -9.24 -15.56
N LEU A 358 10.20 -10.12 -14.73
CA LEU A 358 10.59 -9.76 -13.37
C LEU A 358 11.61 -8.63 -13.40
N LEU A 359 11.36 -7.58 -12.64
CA LEU A 359 12.33 -6.51 -12.42
C LEU A 359 13.34 -6.94 -11.36
N LEU A 360 14.59 -6.91 -11.74
CA LEU A 360 15.72 -7.16 -10.86
C LEU A 360 16.63 -5.96 -10.89
N GLN A 361 17.22 -5.63 -9.76
CA GLN A 361 18.31 -4.68 -9.68
C GLN A 361 19.57 -5.34 -10.20
N GLN A 362 20.21 -4.71 -11.17
CA GLN A 362 21.47 -5.21 -11.73
C GLN A 362 22.60 -4.26 -11.34
N ASP A 363 23.65 -4.83 -10.75
CA ASP A 363 24.88 -4.11 -10.51
C ASP A 363 25.69 -3.99 -11.79
N TYR A 364 26.14 -2.78 -12.11
CA TYR A 364 26.98 -2.52 -13.26
C TYR A 364 28.45 -2.47 -12.86
N PRO A 365 29.36 -2.98 -13.71
CA PRO A 365 30.79 -2.86 -13.48
C PRO A 365 31.21 -1.38 -13.37
N GLY A 366 32.11 -1.06 -12.45
CA GLY A 366 32.55 0.32 -12.20
C GLY A 366 33.19 1.04 -13.40
N TYR A 367 33.66 0.29 -14.40
CA TYR A 367 34.23 0.88 -15.63
C TYR A 367 33.16 1.54 -16.55
N MET A 368 31.87 1.31 -16.30
CA MET A 368 30.81 1.97 -17.05
C MET A 368 30.58 3.43 -16.58
N GLY A 369 31.23 3.87 -15.50
CA GLY A 369 31.17 5.25 -15.03
C GLY A 369 29.90 5.63 -14.34
N THR A 370 28.99 4.68 -14.09
CA THR A 370 27.74 4.92 -13.34
C THR A 370 27.92 4.55 -11.87
N THR A 371 27.32 5.33 -10.98
CA THR A 371 27.35 5.07 -9.54
C THR A 371 26.11 4.35 -9.03
N GLY A 372 25.12 4.17 -9.88
CA GLY A 372 23.83 3.59 -9.54
C GLY A 372 23.62 2.21 -10.12
N ASN A 373 22.81 1.43 -9.42
CA ASN A 373 22.33 0.15 -9.89
C ASN A 373 21.21 0.37 -10.92
N GLY A 374 21.25 -0.30 -12.06
CA GLY A 374 20.22 -0.19 -13.09
C GLY A 374 19.02 -1.09 -12.81
N ALA A 375 17.85 -0.68 -13.27
CA ALA A 375 16.71 -1.56 -13.35
C ALA A 375 16.86 -2.46 -14.59
N ALA A 376 16.97 -3.76 -14.39
CA ALA A 376 16.98 -4.73 -15.46
C ALA A 376 15.72 -5.59 -15.41
N THR A 377 15.18 -5.93 -16.58
CA THR A 377 14.16 -6.96 -16.71
C THR A 377 14.82 -8.32 -16.91
N ALA A 378 14.53 -9.28 -16.03
CA ALA A 378 14.82 -10.68 -16.31
C ALA A 378 13.74 -11.25 -17.22
N GLN A 379 14.13 -11.90 -18.31
CA GLN A 379 13.23 -12.64 -19.21
C GLN A 379 13.06 -14.09 -18.78
#